data_cad6d0fc4f222af290085c59796674e3
#
_entry.id   cad6d0fc4f222af290085c59796674e3
#
_cell.length_a   1.000
_cell.length_b   1.000
_cell.length_c   1.000
_cell.angle_alpha   90.00
_cell.angle_beta   90.00
_cell.angle_gamma   90.00
#
_symmetry.space_group_name_H-M   'P 1'
#
loop_
_entity.id
_entity.type
_entity.pdbx_description
1 polymer ?
#
loop_
_entity_poly.entity_id
_entity_poly.type
_entity_poly.pdbx_seq_one_letter_code
_entity_poly.pdbx_strand_id
1 'polypeptide(L)'
;MTKIVDMTGVVEGDSSSLDRAGMVSSEKPFDIKSIGNPEDPSKFEVTDTKTNKVYTVSASALAGGDYHQIIKASDGTIPEEDIKRYYDIAMKMDWQDGWYSTPEMKKEAKTPGYKHIHLGGSDTEEVDYEIEQDWVKEIWEQINPGTKLLRHYLNGHYKGQSGGIHIDGWTGDQYTVIIYLTPDWRPEDGGTIEFWTPNXNDEMKAMAINTPYGLNGNPNMNIVKSYWPKAGRVVVFDARIPHVARSVESDKFRVSLVFKCRKKKD
;
A
#
# COMPACT_ATOMS: atom_id res chain seq x y z
N MET A 1 -6.98 21.27 -13.62
CA MET A 1 -6.47 20.52 -12.46
C MET A 1 -5.12 19.91 -12.84
N THR A 2 -4.14 20.13 -12.00
CA THR A 2 -2.80 19.58 -12.27
C THR A 2 -2.76 18.15 -11.74
N LYS A 3 -2.51 17.20 -12.61
CA LYS A 3 -2.33 15.80 -12.17
C LYS A 3 -1.04 15.71 -11.35
N ILE A 4 -1.15 15.19 -10.14
CA ILE A 4 0.01 15.02 -9.26
C ILE A 4 0.96 13.95 -9.79
N VAL A 5 0.39 12.91 -10.38
CA VAL A 5 1.16 11.75 -10.83
C VAL A 5 0.79 11.43 -12.26
N ASP A 6 1.78 11.48 -13.13
CA ASP A 6 1.63 10.94 -14.47
C ASP A 6 1.93 9.44 -14.40
N MET A 7 0.91 8.65 -14.53
CA MET A 7 1.03 7.20 -14.49
C MET A 7 1.16 6.56 -15.88
N THR A 8 1.17 7.39 -16.93
CA THR A 8 1.20 6.88 -18.31
C THR A 8 2.51 6.22 -18.68
N GLY A 9 3.60 6.55 -17.99
CA GLY A 9 4.90 5.94 -18.24
C GLY A 9 5.19 4.66 -17.45
N VAL A 10 4.24 4.19 -16.67
CA VAL A 10 4.44 2.95 -15.91
C VAL A 10 4.28 1.78 -16.87
N VAL A 11 5.38 1.11 -17.17
CA VAL A 11 5.36 -0.09 -18.01
C VAL A 11 4.73 -1.21 -17.18
N GLU A 12 3.67 -1.76 -17.67
CA GLU A 12 3.11 -2.97 -17.07
C GLU A 12 4.16 -4.07 -17.20
N GLY A 13 4.65 -4.54 -16.06
CA GLY A 13 5.44 -5.75 -16.04
C GLY A 13 4.58 -6.92 -16.55
N ASP A 14 5.17 -8.09 -16.57
CA ASP A 14 4.45 -9.30 -17.00
C ASP A 14 3.47 -9.77 -15.93
N SER A 15 2.58 -8.88 -15.54
CA SER A 15 1.58 -9.10 -14.49
C SER A 15 0.18 -9.36 -15.05
N SER A 16 0.03 -9.39 -16.36
CA SER A 16 -1.28 -9.64 -17.01
C SER A 16 -1.92 -10.95 -16.52
N SER A 17 -1.10 -11.93 -16.20
CA SER A 17 -1.55 -13.21 -15.65
C SER A 17 -2.18 -13.07 -14.25
N LEU A 18 -1.90 -11.99 -13.54
CA LEU A 18 -2.41 -11.73 -12.19
C LEU A 18 -3.50 -10.66 -12.15
N ASP A 19 -4.05 -10.28 -13.28
CA ASP A 19 -5.06 -9.21 -13.37
C ASP A 19 -6.31 -9.45 -12.52
N ARG A 20 -6.53 -10.69 -12.12
CA ARG A 20 -7.66 -11.06 -11.27
C ARG A 20 -7.31 -11.11 -9.80
N ALA A 21 -6.07 -10.86 -9.46
CA ALA A 21 -5.68 -10.75 -8.06
C ALA A 21 -6.38 -9.51 -7.48
N GLY A 22 -7.42 -9.70 -6.77
CA GLY A 22 -8.10 -8.62 -6.07
C GLY A 22 -7.16 -7.97 -5.06
N MET A 23 -7.67 -7.04 -4.31
CA MET A 23 -6.91 -6.47 -3.19
C MET A 23 -6.54 -7.59 -2.22
N VAL A 24 -5.41 -7.43 -1.54
CA VAL A 24 -4.93 -8.43 -0.58
C VAL A 24 -6.01 -8.61 0.51
N SER A 25 -6.57 -9.81 0.56
CA SER A 25 -7.58 -10.16 1.56
C SER A 25 -6.92 -10.85 2.75
N SER A 26 -7.69 -11.05 3.80
CA SER A 26 -7.23 -11.78 4.99
C SER A 26 -6.95 -13.25 4.70
N GLU A 27 -7.48 -13.79 3.62
CA GLU A 27 -7.19 -15.14 3.17
C GLU A 27 -6.12 -15.06 2.07
N LYS A 28 -5.18 -15.99 2.06
CA LYS A 28 -4.18 -16.03 1.00
C LYS A 28 -4.90 -16.25 -0.34
N PRO A 29 -4.97 -15.24 -1.20
CA PRO A 29 -5.69 -15.39 -2.47
C PRO A 29 -4.91 -16.21 -3.47
N PHE A 30 -3.64 -16.45 -3.21
CA PHE A 30 -2.75 -17.19 -4.12
C PHE A 30 -1.88 -18.16 -3.36
N ASP A 31 -1.71 -19.32 -3.96
CA ASP A 31 -0.68 -20.27 -3.54
C ASP A 31 0.49 -20.13 -4.52
N ILE A 32 1.68 -19.89 -4.02
CA ILE A 32 2.86 -19.56 -4.83
C ILE A 32 3.95 -20.57 -4.54
N LYS A 33 4.47 -21.21 -5.57
CA LYS A 33 5.58 -22.14 -5.43
C LYS A 33 6.64 -21.87 -6.49
N SER A 34 7.89 -22.03 -6.12
CA SER A 34 9.00 -21.99 -7.08
C SER A 34 8.91 -23.20 -8.00
N ILE A 35 9.00 -22.96 -9.30
CA ILE A 35 9.11 -24.01 -10.32
C ILE A 35 10.39 -23.82 -11.13
N GLY A 36 11.21 -22.85 -10.73
CA GLY A 36 12.50 -22.62 -11.35
C GLY A 36 13.44 -23.80 -11.14
N ASN A 37 14.36 -23.99 -12.05
CA ASN A 37 15.41 -24.97 -11.95
C ASN A 37 16.74 -24.25 -11.71
N PRO A 38 17.84 -24.94 -11.47
CA PRO A 38 19.14 -24.28 -11.21
C PRO A 38 19.61 -23.35 -12.33
N GLU A 39 19.12 -23.53 -13.56
CA GLU A 39 19.46 -22.68 -14.69
C GLU A 39 18.57 -21.44 -14.80
N ASP A 40 17.35 -21.53 -14.26
CA ASP A 40 16.39 -20.42 -14.26
C ASP A 40 15.55 -20.49 -12.99
N PRO A 41 16.09 -20.02 -11.87
CA PRO A 41 15.38 -20.06 -10.59
C PRO A 41 14.27 -18.99 -10.49
N SER A 42 14.10 -18.17 -11.50
CA SER A 42 13.20 -17.00 -11.42
C SER A 42 11.73 -17.29 -11.71
N LYS A 43 11.38 -18.55 -12.00
CA LYS A 43 10.00 -18.90 -12.38
C LYS A 43 9.17 -19.40 -11.20
N PHE A 44 7.95 -18.96 -11.16
CA PHE A 44 6.98 -19.30 -10.13
C PHE A 44 5.65 -19.71 -10.73
N GLU A 45 5.03 -20.68 -10.12
CA GLU A 45 3.65 -21.03 -10.37
C GLU A 45 2.80 -20.36 -9.30
N VAL A 46 1.80 -19.63 -9.75
CA VAL A 46 0.86 -18.92 -8.89
C VAL A 46 -0.54 -19.50 -9.14
N THR A 47 -1.13 -20.09 -8.12
CA THR A 47 -2.49 -20.64 -8.19
C THR A 47 -3.44 -19.67 -7.48
N ASP A 48 -4.41 -19.16 -8.21
CA ASP A 48 -5.52 -18.41 -7.65
C ASP A 48 -6.41 -19.39 -6.87
N THR A 49 -6.44 -19.27 -5.56
CA THR A 49 -7.14 -20.22 -4.69
C THR A 49 -8.67 -20.16 -4.82
N LYS A 50 -9.21 -19.08 -5.37
CA LYS A 50 -10.66 -18.95 -5.59
C LYS A 50 -11.10 -19.60 -6.89
N THR A 51 -10.28 -19.49 -7.93
CA THR A 51 -10.65 -19.98 -9.26
C THR A 51 -9.92 -21.26 -9.67
N ASN A 52 -8.93 -21.66 -8.90
CA ASN A 52 -7.99 -22.75 -9.21
C ASN A 52 -7.22 -22.53 -10.51
N LYS A 53 -7.16 -21.29 -10.98
CA LYS A 53 -6.43 -20.95 -12.20
C LYS A 53 -4.95 -20.84 -11.90
N VAL A 54 -4.13 -21.44 -12.74
CA VAL A 54 -2.68 -21.51 -12.55
C VAL A 54 -1.98 -20.60 -13.55
N TYR A 55 -1.02 -19.82 -13.08
CA TYR A 55 -0.21 -18.90 -13.89
C TYR A 55 1.27 -19.20 -13.68
N THR A 56 2.06 -19.03 -14.73
CA THR A 56 3.52 -19.03 -14.60
C THR A 56 3.99 -17.58 -14.68
N VAL A 57 4.73 -17.14 -13.69
CA VAL A 57 5.18 -15.74 -13.59
C VAL A 57 6.67 -15.70 -13.25
N SER A 58 7.34 -14.62 -13.61
CA SER A 58 8.73 -14.39 -13.24
C SER A 58 8.84 -13.78 -11.84
N ALA A 59 9.99 -13.95 -11.22
CA ALA A 59 10.29 -13.32 -9.93
C ALA A 59 10.16 -11.80 -10.03
N SER A 60 10.61 -11.20 -11.13
CA SER A 60 10.52 -9.76 -11.31
C SER A 60 9.07 -9.27 -11.42
N ALA A 61 8.20 -10.04 -12.07
CA ALA A 61 6.78 -9.70 -12.17
C ALA A 61 6.13 -9.73 -10.78
N LEU A 62 6.44 -10.77 -9.99
CA LEU A 62 5.94 -10.88 -8.63
C LEU A 62 6.47 -9.74 -7.74
N ALA A 63 7.75 -9.43 -7.87
CA ALA A 63 8.42 -8.42 -7.05
C ALA A 63 8.04 -6.97 -7.43
N GLY A 64 7.25 -6.77 -8.48
CA GLY A 64 6.81 -5.43 -8.86
C GLY A 64 7.70 -4.73 -9.90
N GLY A 65 8.70 -5.40 -10.44
CA GLY A 65 9.54 -4.82 -11.50
C GLY A 65 10.45 -3.69 -11.01
N ASP A 66 10.53 -2.61 -11.78
CA ASP A 66 11.38 -1.47 -11.44
C ASP A 66 10.67 -0.50 -10.49
N TYR A 67 10.90 -0.67 -9.20
CA TYR A 67 10.23 0.09 -8.15
C TYR A 67 10.53 1.59 -8.22
N HIS A 68 11.70 1.98 -8.69
CA HIS A 68 12.14 3.37 -8.62
C HIS A 68 11.27 4.32 -9.44
N GLN A 69 10.64 3.81 -10.47
CA GLN A 69 9.78 4.61 -11.34
C GLN A 69 8.38 4.83 -10.80
N ILE A 70 7.97 4.04 -9.80
CA ILE A 70 6.58 4.01 -9.35
C ILE A 70 6.40 4.31 -7.87
N ILE A 71 7.40 4.91 -7.23
CA ILE A 71 7.29 5.47 -5.88
C ILE A 71 7.49 6.98 -6.02
N LYS A 72 6.41 7.73 -5.86
CA LYS A 72 6.42 9.19 -6.05
C LYS A 72 5.81 9.89 -4.84
N ALA A 73 6.39 11.02 -4.47
CA ALA A 73 5.83 11.88 -3.42
C ALA A 73 5.69 13.29 -3.95
N SER A 74 4.65 13.97 -3.50
CA SER A 74 4.36 15.36 -3.88
C SER A 74 3.92 16.14 -2.65
N ASP A 75 4.48 17.33 -2.49
CA ASP A 75 4.12 18.26 -1.42
C ASP A 75 3.42 19.49 -2.03
N GLY A 76 2.56 20.13 -1.25
CA GLY A 76 1.96 21.39 -1.61
C GLY A 76 0.78 21.34 -2.58
N THR A 77 0.32 20.15 -2.94
CA THR A 77 -0.88 20.02 -3.79
C THR A 77 -2.15 20.42 -3.03
N ILE A 78 -2.19 20.07 -1.75
CA ILE A 78 -3.32 20.38 -0.87
C ILE A 78 -2.89 21.60 -0.02
N PRO A 79 -3.64 22.70 -0.04
CA PRO A 79 -3.29 23.88 0.77
C PRO A 79 -3.22 23.55 2.26
N GLU A 80 -2.29 24.18 2.96
CA GLU A 80 -2.04 23.89 4.38
C GLU A 80 -3.29 24.14 5.25
N GLU A 81 -4.04 25.19 4.96
CA GLU A 81 -5.30 25.50 5.67
C GLU A 81 -6.33 24.39 5.50
N ASP A 82 -6.38 23.76 4.32
CA ASP A 82 -7.28 22.64 4.07
C ASP A 82 -6.84 21.38 4.83
N ILE A 83 -5.55 21.14 4.95
CA ILE A 83 -5.03 19.99 5.72
C ILE A 83 -5.53 20.06 7.16
N LYS A 84 -5.41 21.22 7.79
CA LYS A 84 -5.89 21.39 9.15
C LYS A 84 -7.39 21.14 9.26
N ARG A 85 -8.16 21.64 8.31
CA ARG A 85 -9.61 21.45 8.25
C ARG A 85 -9.95 19.96 8.12
N TYR A 86 -9.29 19.25 7.20
CA TYR A 86 -9.52 17.81 7.00
C TYR A 86 -9.13 17.00 8.22
N TYR A 87 -8.02 17.34 8.86
CA TYR A 87 -7.59 16.69 10.10
C TYR A 87 -8.65 16.87 11.20
N ASP A 88 -9.15 18.09 11.38
CA ASP A 88 -10.15 18.40 12.42
C ASP A 88 -11.46 17.63 12.18
N ILE A 89 -11.85 17.42 10.92
CA ILE A 89 -13.00 16.59 10.58
C ILE A 89 -12.70 15.12 10.90
N ALA A 90 -11.56 14.62 10.44
CA ALA A 90 -11.19 13.22 10.65
C ALA A 90 -11.11 12.85 12.14
N MET A 91 -10.63 13.77 12.98
CA MET A 91 -10.51 13.54 14.43
C MET A 91 -11.87 13.38 15.13
N LYS A 92 -12.94 13.88 14.52
CA LYS A 92 -14.31 13.77 15.08
C LYS A 92 -15.05 12.54 14.60
N MET A 93 -14.45 11.75 13.71
CA MET A 93 -15.08 10.55 13.16
C MET A 93 -14.99 9.37 14.15
N ASP A 94 -15.77 8.34 13.88
CA ASP A 94 -15.88 7.16 14.75
C ASP A 94 -14.75 6.15 14.49
N TRP A 95 -13.62 6.36 15.15
CA TRP A 95 -12.43 5.54 14.97
C TRP A 95 -12.59 4.16 15.63
N GLN A 96 -12.33 3.13 14.85
CA GLN A 96 -12.35 1.73 15.32
C GLN A 96 -10.95 1.30 15.77
N ASP A 97 -10.85 0.66 16.91
CA ASP A 97 -9.59 0.17 17.47
C ASP A 97 -9.26 -1.24 16.97
N GLY A 98 -8.00 -1.61 17.11
CA GLY A 98 -7.56 -2.98 16.93
C GLY A 98 -7.31 -3.42 15.50
N TRP A 99 -6.98 -2.49 14.63
CA TRP A 99 -6.65 -2.79 13.26
C TRP A 99 -5.17 -3.18 13.12
N TYR A 100 -4.89 -4.08 12.20
CA TYR A 100 -3.54 -4.54 11.86
C TYR A 100 -3.42 -4.63 10.35
N SER A 101 -2.22 -4.41 9.83
CA SER A 101 -1.98 -4.45 8.38
C SER A 101 -2.23 -5.84 7.79
N THR A 102 -2.02 -6.89 8.57
CA THR A 102 -2.27 -8.26 8.13
C THR A 102 -2.80 -9.13 9.29
N PRO A 103 -3.51 -10.23 8.96
CA PRO A 103 -3.96 -11.16 10.00
C PRO A 103 -2.84 -11.80 10.81
N GLU A 104 -1.70 -12.05 10.17
CA GLU A 104 -0.53 -12.62 10.84
C GLU A 104 0.00 -11.66 11.90
N MET A 105 0.06 -10.38 11.56
CA MET A 105 0.47 -9.34 12.50
C MET A 105 -0.46 -9.28 13.71
N LYS A 106 -1.75 -9.48 13.49
CA LYS A 106 -2.72 -9.54 14.59
C LYS A 106 -2.45 -10.71 15.52
N LYS A 107 -2.12 -11.88 14.98
CA LYS A 107 -1.81 -13.08 15.77
C LYS A 107 -0.52 -12.92 16.56
N GLU A 108 0.46 -12.23 16.00
CA GLU A 108 1.80 -12.07 16.60
C GLU A 108 1.94 -10.79 17.44
N ALA A 109 0.90 -9.95 17.47
CA ALA A 109 0.98 -8.63 18.04
C ALA A 109 1.20 -8.66 19.55
N LYS A 110 2.17 -7.88 19.99
CA LYS A 110 2.46 -7.64 21.41
C LYS A 110 1.87 -6.32 21.89
N THR A 111 1.33 -5.53 20.98
CA THR A 111 0.75 -4.21 21.24
C THR A 111 -0.63 -4.11 20.63
N PRO A 112 -1.48 -3.24 21.17
CA PRO A 112 -2.79 -2.99 20.54
C PRO A 112 -2.65 -2.52 19.10
N GLY A 113 -3.57 -2.93 18.26
CA GLY A 113 -3.64 -2.48 16.87
C GLY A 113 -3.93 -0.99 16.77
N TYR A 114 -3.63 -0.43 15.62
CA TYR A 114 -3.90 0.98 15.35
C TYR A 114 -5.37 1.24 15.07
N LYS A 115 -5.73 2.52 14.95
CA LYS A 115 -7.10 2.93 14.69
C LYS A 115 -7.38 2.97 13.18
N HIS A 116 -8.63 2.70 12.82
CA HIS A 116 -9.04 2.59 11.42
C HIS A 116 -10.48 3.07 11.25
N ILE A 117 -10.77 3.68 10.09
CA ILE A 117 -12.15 3.96 9.65
C ILE A 117 -12.25 3.56 8.18
N HIS A 118 -13.06 2.55 7.89
CA HIS A 118 -13.41 2.22 6.52
C HIS A 118 -14.37 3.28 5.97
N LEU A 119 -14.07 3.85 4.82
CA LEU A 119 -14.86 4.93 4.23
C LEU A 119 -15.63 4.50 2.98
N GLY A 120 -15.16 3.48 2.27
CA GLY A 120 -15.88 2.99 1.10
C GLY A 120 -15.07 2.01 0.25
N GLY A 121 -15.79 1.30 -0.61
CA GLY A 121 -15.20 0.27 -1.47
C GLY A 121 -15.11 -1.08 -0.78
N SER A 122 -14.35 -1.99 -1.36
CA SER A 122 -14.27 -3.36 -0.86
C SER A 122 -12.86 -3.93 -0.99
N ASP A 123 -12.48 -4.80 -0.04
CA ASP A 123 -11.24 -5.57 -0.06
C ASP A 123 -11.35 -6.83 -0.94
N THR A 124 -12.55 -7.31 -1.15
CA THR A 124 -12.77 -8.64 -1.75
C THR A 124 -13.39 -8.59 -3.13
N GLU A 125 -14.07 -7.51 -3.46
CA GLU A 125 -14.75 -7.37 -4.76
C GLU A 125 -14.54 -5.96 -5.30
N GLU A 126 -14.39 -5.87 -6.60
CA GLU A 126 -14.32 -4.57 -7.25
C GLU A 126 -15.74 -4.08 -7.53
N VAL A 127 -16.19 -3.13 -6.75
CA VAL A 127 -17.52 -2.53 -6.89
C VAL A 127 -17.39 -1.05 -7.24
N ASP A 128 -18.28 -0.55 -8.05
CA ASP A 128 -18.37 0.87 -8.30
C ASP A 128 -19.10 1.53 -7.13
N TYR A 129 -18.53 2.61 -6.61
CA TYR A 129 -19.13 3.35 -5.52
C TYR A 129 -18.73 4.82 -5.60
N GLU A 130 -19.43 5.65 -4.89
CA GLU A 130 -19.13 7.08 -4.78
C GLU A 130 -18.55 7.40 -3.40
N ILE A 131 -17.67 8.38 -3.36
CA ILE A 131 -17.14 8.87 -2.08
C ILE A 131 -18.27 9.68 -1.41
N GLU A 132 -18.66 9.23 -0.22
CA GLU A 132 -19.77 9.86 0.52
C GLU A 132 -19.36 11.13 1.27
N GLN A 133 -18.10 11.17 1.73
CA GLN A 133 -17.61 12.29 2.53
C GLN A 133 -17.14 13.43 1.61
N ASP A 134 -17.78 14.57 1.67
CA ASP A 134 -17.46 15.70 0.80
C ASP A 134 -15.99 16.11 0.88
N TRP A 135 -15.41 16.13 2.09
CA TRP A 135 -14.02 16.53 2.26
C TRP A 135 -13.04 15.52 1.63
N VAL A 136 -13.37 14.24 1.65
CA VAL A 136 -12.56 13.20 1.00
C VAL A 136 -12.68 13.33 -0.53
N LYS A 137 -13.88 13.63 -1.01
CA LYS A 137 -14.13 13.89 -2.43
C LYS A 137 -13.32 15.09 -2.91
N GLU A 138 -13.26 16.17 -2.12
CA GLU A 138 -12.41 17.33 -2.42
C GLU A 138 -10.95 16.93 -2.62
N ILE A 139 -10.42 16.11 -1.71
CA ILE A 139 -9.04 15.62 -1.80
C ILE A 139 -8.86 14.77 -3.06
N TRP A 140 -9.76 13.82 -3.29
CA TRP A 140 -9.69 12.93 -4.46
C TRP A 140 -9.69 13.73 -5.76
N GLU A 141 -10.51 14.77 -5.86
CA GLU A 141 -10.57 15.62 -7.04
C GLU A 141 -9.27 16.42 -7.25
N GLN A 142 -8.64 16.85 -6.17
CA GLN A 142 -7.36 17.58 -6.24
C GLN A 142 -6.21 16.70 -6.67
N ILE A 143 -6.12 15.48 -6.16
CA ILE A 143 -5.01 14.58 -6.49
C ILE A 143 -5.22 13.86 -7.82
N ASN A 144 -6.45 13.49 -8.12
CA ASN A 144 -6.91 12.85 -9.38
C ASN A 144 -5.79 12.10 -10.15
N PRO A 145 -5.36 10.95 -9.69
CA PRO A 145 -4.26 10.23 -10.34
C PRO A 145 -4.67 9.55 -11.66
N GLY A 146 -5.90 9.74 -12.13
CA GLY A 146 -6.36 9.14 -13.39
C GLY A 146 -6.70 7.68 -13.27
N THR A 147 -6.98 7.21 -12.08
CA THR A 147 -7.25 5.80 -11.80
C THR A 147 -8.72 5.59 -11.40
N LYS A 148 -9.14 4.33 -11.39
CA LYS A 148 -10.39 3.91 -10.77
C LYS A 148 -10.15 3.70 -9.28
N LEU A 149 -11.02 4.23 -8.45
CA LEU A 149 -10.95 4.03 -7.01
C LEU A 149 -11.56 2.66 -6.67
N LEU A 150 -10.83 1.86 -5.89
CA LEU A 150 -11.28 0.54 -5.44
C LEU A 150 -11.77 0.57 -4.01
N ARG A 151 -11.08 1.32 -3.15
CA ARG A 151 -11.36 1.38 -1.72
C ARG A 151 -10.66 2.58 -1.11
N HIS A 152 -11.24 3.13 -0.05
CA HIS A 152 -10.54 4.17 0.71
C HIS A 152 -10.87 4.09 2.20
N TYR A 153 -9.94 4.58 3.01
CA TYR A 153 -10.04 4.48 4.47
C TYR A 153 -9.07 5.43 5.16
N LEU A 154 -9.27 5.61 6.45
CA LEU A 154 -8.35 6.33 7.32
C LEU A 154 -7.62 5.35 8.24
N ASN A 155 -6.33 5.57 8.42
CA ASN A 155 -5.52 4.90 9.45
C ASN A 155 -5.01 5.95 10.44
N GLY A 156 -5.06 5.60 11.71
CA GLY A 156 -4.57 6.46 12.79
C GLY A 156 -3.61 5.70 13.70
N HIS A 157 -2.41 6.25 13.89
CA HIS A 157 -1.38 5.60 14.70
C HIS A 157 -0.94 6.50 15.84
N TYR A 158 -0.91 5.93 17.05
CA TYR A 158 -0.31 6.53 18.24
C TYR A 158 1.13 6.07 18.40
N LYS A 159 1.80 6.68 19.35
CA LYS A 159 3.18 6.37 19.72
C LYS A 159 3.39 4.85 19.91
N GLY A 160 4.45 4.34 19.32
CA GLY A 160 4.81 2.94 19.39
C GLY A 160 4.07 2.02 18.43
N GLN A 161 3.00 2.50 17.79
CA GLN A 161 2.25 1.67 16.82
C GLN A 161 2.95 1.68 15.47
N SER A 162 3.19 0.49 14.94
CA SER A 162 3.88 0.26 13.68
C SER A 162 3.17 -0.84 12.89
N GLY A 163 3.23 -0.77 11.58
CA GLY A 163 2.84 -1.88 10.73
C GLY A 163 3.96 -2.89 10.58
N GLY A 164 3.69 -4.00 9.92
CA GLY A 164 4.72 -4.91 9.41
C GLY A 164 4.92 -4.70 7.91
N ILE A 165 6.03 -5.20 7.39
CA ILE A 165 6.30 -5.13 5.96
C ILE A 165 5.27 -5.99 5.23
N HIS A 166 4.59 -5.44 4.24
CA HIS A 166 3.56 -6.12 3.45
C HIS A 166 3.45 -5.50 2.06
N ILE A 167 2.70 -6.16 1.20
CA ILE A 167 2.29 -5.61 -0.09
C ILE A 167 0.78 -5.35 -0.05
N ASP A 168 0.31 -4.45 -0.89
CA ASP A 168 -1.10 -4.06 -0.95
C ASP A 168 -1.87 -4.74 -2.09
N GLY A 169 -1.17 -5.26 -3.06
CA GLY A 169 -1.77 -5.91 -4.21
C GLY A 169 -0.78 -6.78 -4.97
N TRP A 170 -1.29 -7.46 -6.00
CA TRP A 170 -0.52 -8.45 -6.75
C TRP A 170 -0.33 -8.08 -8.21
N THR A 171 -1.01 -7.04 -8.69
CA THR A 171 -1.00 -6.70 -10.12
C THR A 171 -0.35 -5.35 -10.38
N GLY A 172 0.28 -5.21 -11.52
CA GLY A 172 0.99 -3.98 -11.91
C GLY A 172 0.09 -2.82 -12.26
N ASP A 173 -1.22 -3.03 -12.27
CA ASP A 173 -2.20 -1.98 -12.50
C ASP A 173 -2.81 -1.40 -11.21
N GLN A 174 -2.42 -1.94 -10.05
CA GLN A 174 -2.91 -1.48 -8.75
C GLN A 174 -1.93 -0.52 -8.08
N TYR A 175 -2.46 0.53 -7.48
CA TYR A 175 -1.67 1.58 -6.83
C TYR A 175 -2.28 1.93 -5.49
N THR A 176 -1.42 2.34 -4.57
CA THR A 176 -1.83 2.92 -3.29
C THR A 176 -1.45 4.40 -3.28
N VAL A 177 -2.38 5.23 -2.83
CA VAL A 177 -2.15 6.66 -2.61
C VAL A 177 -2.36 6.93 -1.13
N ILE A 178 -1.38 7.54 -0.48
CA ILE A 178 -1.47 7.92 0.94
C ILE A 178 -1.34 9.44 1.04
N ILE A 179 -2.25 10.05 1.79
CA ILE A 179 -2.18 11.47 2.13
C ILE A 179 -2.06 11.61 3.64
N TYR A 180 -1.05 12.33 4.11
CA TYR A 180 -0.83 12.56 5.53
C TYR A 180 -1.55 13.83 5.96
N LEU A 181 -2.40 13.71 6.98
CA LEU A 181 -3.30 14.81 7.38
C LEU A 181 -2.90 15.51 8.68
N THR A 182 -2.05 14.89 9.52
CA THR A 182 -1.72 15.50 10.82
C THR A 182 -0.87 16.75 10.61
N PRO A 183 -1.37 17.94 11.04
CA PRO A 183 -0.59 19.16 10.90
C PRO A 183 0.63 19.16 11.81
N ASP A 184 1.60 20.01 11.49
CA ASP A 184 2.81 20.24 12.29
C ASP A 184 3.66 18.98 12.53
N TRP A 185 3.54 17.96 11.65
CA TRP A 185 4.38 16.77 11.73
C TRP A 185 5.82 17.11 11.37
N ARG A 186 6.75 16.57 12.13
CA ARG A 186 8.20 16.79 11.93
C ARG A 186 8.91 15.44 11.75
N PRO A 187 10.09 15.43 11.15
CA PRO A 187 10.85 14.17 11.02
C PRO A 187 11.06 13.44 12.35
N GLU A 188 11.27 14.19 13.43
CA GLU A 188 11.49 13.63 14.77
C GLU A 188 10.27 12.94 15.36
N ASP A 189 9.08 13.21 14.83
CA ASP A 189 7.85 12.52 15.24
C ASP A 189 7.79 11.07 14.75
N GLY A 190 8.68 10.67 13.85
CA GLY A 190 8.73 9.31 13.31
C GLY A 190 7.61 9.03 12.32
N GLY A 191 7.13 7.78 12.31
CA GLY A 191 6.00 7.38 11.48
C GLY A 191 6.31 7.29 9.99
N THR A 192 7.57 7.20 9.62
CA THR A 192 8.04 7.15 8.23
C THR A 192 7.47 5.95 7.49
N ILE A 193 7.03 6.14 6.25
CA ILE A 193 6.78 5.02 5.36
C ILE A 193 8.10 4.63 4.70
N GLU A 194 8.39 3.33 4.72
CA GLU A 194 9.58 2.77 4.08
C GLU A 194 9.17 1.79 3.00
N PHE A 195 9.84 1.86 1.88
CA PHE A 195 9.68 0.96 0.74
C PHE A 195 10.90 0.05 0.68
N TRP A 196 10.65 -1.24 0.53
CA TRP A 196 11.67 -2.27 0.67
C TRP A 196 11.77 -3.10 -0.59
N THR A 197 12.97 -3.64 -0.85
CA THR A 197 13.18 -4.63 -1.89
C THR A 197 14.04 -5.76 -1.33
N PRO A 198 13.76 -7.01 -1.70
CA PRO A 198 14.69 -8.12 -1.42
C PRO A 198 16.02 -7.88 -2.14
N ASN A 199 17.08 -8.26 -1.47
CA ASN A 199 18.39 -8.28 -2.11
C ASN A 199 18.43 -9.31 -3.25
N UNK A 200 19.11 -9.07 -3.87
CA UNK A 200 19.24 -9.57 -5.02
C UNK A 200 19.24 -10.93 -5.42
N ASN A 201 19.29 -11.53 -4.56
CA ASN A 201 19.13 -12.76 -5.29
C ASN A 201 17.65 -13.14 -5.35
N ASP A 202 17.32 -13.79 -6.38
CA ASP A 202 15.92 -13.99 -6.74
C ASP A 202 15.19 -15.00 -5.87
N GLU A 203 15.91 -15.91 -5.22
CA GLU A 203 15.31 -16.84 -4.27
C GLU A 203 14.70 -16.10 -3.09
N MET A 204 15.39 -15.09 -2.62
CA MET A 204 14.89 -14.29 -1.48
C MET A 204 13.69 -13.45 -1.87
N LYS A 205 13.67 -12.94 -3.09
CA LYS A 205 12.49 -12.24 -3.63
C LYS A 205 11.29 -13.17 -3.66
N ALA A 206 11.52 -14.38 -4.13
CA ALA A 206 10.48 -15.39 -4.22
C ALA A 206 9.94 -15.78 -2.85
N MET A 207 10.79 -15.93 -1.88
CA MET A 207 10.38 -16.26 -0.51
C MET A 207 9.57 -15.14 0.12
N ALA A 208 9.98 -13.90 -0.12
CA ALA A 208 9.26 -12.75 0.37
C ALA A 208 7.83 -12.71 -0.19
N ILE A 209 7.67 -13.11 -1.43
CA ILE A 209 6.39 -13.12 -2.12
C ILE A 209 5.54 -14.32 -1.72
N ASN A 210 6.17 -15.46 -1.53
CA ASN A 210 5.47 -16.70 -1.14
C ASN A 210 4.79 -16.56 0.22
N THR A 211 5.29 -15.64 1.04
CA THR A 211 4.63 -15.27 2.29
C THR A 211 4.50 -13.74 2.31
N PRO A 212 3.49 -13.19 1.65
CA PRO A 212 3.41 -11.72 1.52
C PRO A 212 3.40 -11.00 2.86
N TYR A 213 3.09 -11.72 3.91
CA TYR A 213 3.12 -11.22 5.27
C TYR A 213 4.37 -11.65 6.04
N GLY A 214 5.19 -12.50 5.46
CA GLY A 214 6.43 -13.02 6.06
C GLY A 214 7.68 -12.22 5.69
N LEU A 215 7.52 -10.95 5.32
CA LEU A 215 8.65 -10.10 4.93
C LEU A 215 9.41 -9.55 6.14
N ASN A 216 8.75 -9.52 7.30
CA ASN A 216 9.39 -9.06 8.53
C ASN A 216 10.47 -10.05 8.98
N GLY A 217 11.60 -9.52 9.38
CA GLY A 217 12.70 -10.35 9.85
C GLY A 217 13.56 -10.96 8.75
N ASN A 218 13.23 -10.71 7.48
CA ASN A 218 14.07 -11.17 6.38
C ASN A 218 15.36 -10.33 6.35
N PRO A 219 16.54 -10.93 6.60
CA PRO A 219 17.78 -10.15 6.65
C PRO A 219 18.26 -9.68 5.27
N ASN A 220 17.63 -10.11 4.20
CA ASN A 220 18.02 -9.80 2.83
C ASN A 220 17.11 -8.75 2.20
N MET A 221 16.55 -7.86 2.99
CA MET A 221 15.74 -6.75 2.52
C MET A 221 16.49 -5.43 2.68
N ASN A 222 16.38 -4.56 1.70
CA ASN A 222 16.94 -3.22 1.75
C ASN A 222 15.85 -2.16 1.56
N ILE A 223 16.02 -1.02 2.23
CA ILE A 223 15.17 0.14 2.00
C ILE A 223 15.60 0.80 0.68
N VAL A 224 14.65 0.97 -0.22
CA VAL A 224 14.91 1.66 -1.50
C VAL A 224 14.45 3.11 -1.45
N LYS A 225 13.46 3.42 -0.59
CA LYS A 225 12.96 4.78 -0.44
C LYS A 225 12.23 4.93 0.88
N SER A 226 12.17 6.15 1.40
CA SER A 226 11.38 6.45 2.59
C SER A 226 10.88 7.89 2.57
N TYR A 227 9.73 8.12 3.22
CA TYR A 227 9.17 9.46 3.37
C TYR A 227 8.60 9.62 4.77
N TRP A 228 9.00 10.69 5.47
CA TRP A 228 8.32 11.04 6.71
C TRP A 228 6.95 11.68 6.39
N PRO A 229 5.96 11.54 7.30
CA PRO A 229 4.57 11.92 7.00
C PRO A 229 4.32 13.42 7.15
N LYS A 230 4.97 14.22 6.32
CA LYS A 230 4.77 15.67 6.25
C LYS A 230 3.31 15.98 5.95
N ALA A 231 2.73 16.91 6.67
CA ALA A 231 1.33 17.32 6.47
C ALA A 231 1.06 17.69 5.02
N GLY A 232 0.03 17.10 4.43
CA GLY A 232 -0.35 17.31 3.04
C GLY A 232 0.48 16.53 2.01
N ARG A 233 1.51 15.80 2.44
CA ARG A 233 2.30 14.97 1.52
C ARG A 233 1.44 13.87 0.93
N VAL A 234 1.48 13.74 -0.38
CA VAL A 234 0.83 12.66 -1.13
C VAL A 234 1.91 11.69 -1.60
N VAL A 235 1.77 10.42 -1.26
CA VAL A 235 2.70 9.36 -1.71
C VAL A 235 1.91 8.37 -2.55
N VAL A 236 2.40 8.09 -3.76
CA VAL A 236 1.78 7.14 -4.70
C VAL A 236 2.78 6.05 -5.02
N PHE A 237 2.35 4.81 -4.98
CA PHE A 237 3.24 3.68 -5.29
C PHE A 237 2.46 2.47 -5.82
N ASP A 238 3.19 1.65 -6.57
CA ASP A 238 2.69 0.36 -7.05
C ASP A 238 2.37 -0.54 -5.85
N ALA A 239 1.18 -1.12 -5.85
CA ALA A 239 0.67 -1.92 -4.74
C ALA A 239 1.51 -3.17 -4.45
N ARG A 240 2.34 -3.61 -5.40
CA ARG A 240 3.21 -4.79 -5.24
C ARG A 240 4.48 -4.49 -4.43
N ILE A 241 4.79 -3.22 -4.19
CA ILE A 241 6.05 -2.85 -3.51
C ILE A 241 5.93 -3.14 -2.01
N PRO A 242 6.83 -3.95 -1.44
CA PRO A 242 6.86 -4.15 0.00
C PRO A 242 7.10 -2.83 0.74
N HIS A 243 6.27 -2.57 1.73
CA HIS A 243 6.35 -1.31 2.46
C HIS A 243 5.88 -1.48 3.91
N VAL A 244 6.22 -0.51 4.74
CA VAL A 244 5.84 -0.50 6.16
C VAL A 244 5.69 0.94 6.65
N ALA A 245 4.68 1.15 7.48
CA ALA A 245 4.53 2.38 8.27
C ALA A 245 5.23 2.18 9.60
N ARG A 246 6.32 2.91 9.84
CA ARG A 246 7.11 2.80 11.07
C ARG A 246 6.43 3.47 12.24
N SER A 247 6.95 3.17 13.41
CA SER A 247 6.46 3.65 14.69
C SER A 247 6.38 5.17 14.75
N VAL A 248 5.32 5.67 15.34
CA VAL A 248 5.21 7.08 15.77
C VAL A 248 6.04 7.22 17.05
N GLU A 249 6.90 8.24 17.11
CA GLU A 249 7.86 8.42 18.22
C GLU A 249 7.45 9.54 19.18
N SER A 250 6.52 10.40 18.76
CA SER A 250 5.99 11.48 19.61
C SER A 250 4.59 11.14 20.13
N ASP A 251 4.01 12.04 20.91
CA ASP A 251 2.65 11.86 21.43
C ASP A 251 1.55 12.31 20.44
N LYS A 252 1.94 12.68 19.21
CA LYS A 252 0.99 13.04 18.16
C LYS A 252 0.29 11.81 17.60
N PHE A 253 -0.92 12.04 17.09
CA PHE A 253 -1.70 11.01 16.41
C PHE A 253 -1.52 11.17 14.90
N ARG A 254 -0.89 10.20 14.26
CA ARG A 254 -0.65 10.24 12.80
C ARG A 254 -1.89 9.77 12.07
N VAL A 255 -2.54 10.69 11.36
CA VAL A 255 -3.70 10.38 10.51
C VAL A 255 -3.25 10.32 9.06
N SER A 256 -3.58 9.23 8.38
CA SER A 256 -3.37 9.08 6.95
C SER A 256 -4.67 8.66 6.27
N LEU A 257 -4.98 9.30 5.15
CA LEU A 257 -6.06 8.92 4.25
C LEU A 257 -5.44 8.07 3.13
N VAL A 258 -6.01 6.91 2.89
CA VAL A 258 -5.48 5.94 1.93
C VAL A 258 -6.51 5.66 0.85
N PHE A 259 -6.08 5.71 -0.40
CA PHE A 259 -6.87 5.27 -1.55
C PHE A 259 -6.19 4.08 -2.21
N LYS A 260 -6.92 3.00 -2.41
CA LYS A 260 -6.51 1.86 -3.23
C LYS A 260 -7.12 2.05 -4.61
N CYS A 261 -6.29 2.00 -5.63
CA CYS A 261 -6.66 2.40 -6.98
C CYS A 261 -6.23 1.37 -8.00
N ARG A 262 -6.91 1.37 -9.14
CA ARG A 262 -6.53 0.58 -10.31
C ARG A 262 -6.43 1.50 -11.54
N LYS A 263 -5.43 1.28 -12.37
CA LYS A 263 -5.29 1.97 -13.65
C LYS A 263 -6.57 1.73 -14.47
N LYS A 264 -7.12 2.78 -15.04
CA LYS A 264 -8.28 2.62 -15.93
C LYS A 264 -7.85 1.85 -17.18
N LYS A 265 -8.68 0.92 -17.58
CA LYS A 265 -8.50 0.26 -18.88
C LYS A 265 -8.98 1.21 -19.97
N ASP A 266 -8.19 1.40 -21.00
CA ASP A 266 -8.56 2.21 -22.17
C ASP A 266 -9.71 1.55 -22.93
#